data_63dcec6a31b2916903bfd7d65dd5b7f6
#
_entry.id   63dcec6a31b2916903bfd7d65dd5b7f6
#
_cell.length_a   1.000
_cell.length_b   1.000
_cell.length_c   1.000
_cell.angle_alpha   90.00
_cell.angle_beta   90.00
_cell.angle_gamma   90.00
#
_symmetry.space_group_name_H-M   'P 1'
#
loop_
_entity.id
_entity.type
_entity.pdbx_description
1 polymer ?
#
loop_
_entity_poly.entity_id
_entity_poly.type
_entity_poly.pdbx_seq_one_letter_code
_entity_poly.pdbx_strand_id
1 'polypeptide(L)'
;AELVRKLLPTLDEFELAIDAMPEGEARKGIELIYTNFMDVLKGEGLNTIEAKGQFDPYKHEIVMVKDGGEKDGTILEVVRKGYRMGEIILRPASVIVSKRQEGKNEANGK
;
A
#
# COMPACT_ATOMS: atom_id res chain seq x y z
N ALA A 1 18.32 7.18 -5.02
CA ALA A 1 16.94 6.88 -4.92
C ALA A 1 16.19 6.84 -6.23
N GLU A 2 16.75 7.42 -7.29
CA GLU A 2 16.07 7.31 -8.58
C GLU A 2 16.03 5.86 -9.06
N LEU A 3 17.11 5.13 -8.87
CA LEU A 3 17.12 3.72 -9.23
C LEU A 3 16.09 2.95 -8.43
N VAL A 4 16.03 3.19 -7.12
CA VAL A 4 15.08 2.49 -6.28
C VAL A 4 13.66 2.82 -6.69
N ARG A 5 13.38 4.10 -6.99
CA ARG A 5 12.04 4.49 -7.42
C ARG A 5 11.64 3.72 -8.68
N LYS A 6 12.58 3.53 -9.60
CA LYS A 6 12.30 2.80 -10.83
C LYS A 6 12.06 1.32 -10.60
N LEU A 7 12.55 0.78 -9.49
CA LEU A 7 12.33 -0.62 -9.17
C LEU A 7 10.95 -0.89 -8.57
N LEU A 8 10.28 0.15 -8.05
CA LEU A 8 9.02 -0.07 -7.34
C LEU A 8 7.96 -0.79 -8.16
N PRO A 9 7.75 -0.43 -9.43
CA PRO A 9 6.77 -1.18 -10.23
C PRO A 9 7.13 -2.65 -10.36
N THR A 10 8.43 -2.96 -10.44
CA THR A 10 8.87 -4.35 -10.53
C THR A 10 8.58 -5.10 -9.24
N LEU A 11 8.74 -4.43 -8.10
CA LEU A 11 8.39 -5.05 -6.82
C LEU A 11 6.90 -5.36 -6.77
N ASP A 12 6.07 -4.47 -7.29
CA ASP A 12 4.63 -4.71 -7.35
C ASP A 12 4.32 -5.92 -8.20
N GLU A 13 4.99 -6.05 -9.34
CA GLU A 13 4.79 -7.17 -10.24
C GLU A 13 5.20 -8.48 -9.60
N PHE A 14 6.29 -8.44 -8.82
CA PHE A 14 6.73 -9.61 -8.10
C PHE A 14 5.67 -10.08 -7.13
N GLU A 15 5.09 -9.15 -6.38
CA GLU A 15 4.06 -9.51 -5.41
C GLU A 15 2.83 -10.09 -6.09
N LEU A 16 2.43 -9.51 -7.22
CA LEU A 16 1.30 -10.04 -7.95
C LEU A 16 1.58 -11.44 -8.48
N ALA A 17 2.80 -11.67 -8.95
CA ALA A 17 3.16 -12.97 -9.47
C ALA A 17 3.14 -14.03 -8.36
N ILE A 18 3.66 -13.67 -7.20
CA ILE A 18 3.66 -14.60 -6.06
C ILE A 18 2.25 -14.92 -5.64
N ASP A 19 1.40 -13.90 -5.56
CA ASP A 19 0.02 -14.09 -5.15
C ASP A 19 -0.75 -14.97 -6.12
N ALA A 20 -0.35 -14.99 -7.38
CA ALA A 20 -1.00 -15.81 -8.39
C ALA A 20 -0.48 -17.24 -8.43
N MET A 21 0.60 -17.52 -7.73
CA MET A 21 1.16 -18.87 -7.71
C MET A 21 0.38 -19.77 -6.76
N PRO A 22 0.20 -21.04 -7.13
CA PRO A 22 -0.45 -21.97 -6.21
C PRO A 22 0.43 -22.22 -5.01
N GLU A 23 -0.18 -22.58 -3.90
CA GLU A 23 0.56 -22.94 -2.69
C GLU A 23 1.47 -24.10 -3.01
N GLY A 24 2.64 -24.12 -2.41
CA GLY A 24 3.58 -25.21 -2.60
C GLY A 24 5.02 -24.78 -2.47
N GLU A 25 5.91 -25.69 -2.77
CA GLU A 25 7.34 -25.44 -2.60
C GLU A 25 7.89 -24.38 -3.53
N ALA A 26 7.40 -24.34 -4.75
CA ALA A 26 7.87 -23.34 -5.70
C ALA A 26 7.54 -21.94 -5.21
N ARG A 27 6.31 -21.76 -4.72
CA ARG A 27 5.91 -20.45 -4.22
C ARG A 27 6.74 -20.06 -3.00
N LYS A 28 6.97 -21.02 -2.10
CA LYS A 28 7.78 -20.73 -0.92
C LYS A 28 9.18 -20.32 -1.28
N GLY A 29 9.76 -20.97 -2.30
CA GLY A 29 11.09 -20.62 -2.75
C GLY A 29 11.16 -19.21 -3.29
N ILE A 30 10.17 -18.83 -4.09
CA ILE A 30 10.14 -17.49 -4.67
C ILE A 30 9.90 -16.45 -3.58
N GLU A 31 9.02 -16.76 -2.62
CA GLU A 31 8.77 -15.86 -1.51
C GLU A 31 10.04 -15.59 -0.71
N LEU A 32 10.84 -16.63 -0.53
CA LEU A 32 12.11 -16.47 0.20
C LEU A 32 13.06 -15.55 -0.56
N ILE A 33 13.16 -15.74 -1.87
CA ILE A 33 14.03 -14.90 -2.69
C ILE A 33 13.55 -13.45 -2.63
N TYR A 34 12.23 -13.25 -2.71
CA TYR A 34 11.68 -11.90 -2.66
C TYR A 34 11.98 -11.25 -1.31
N THR A 35 11.82 -12.02 -0.21
CA THR A 35 12.10 -11.50 1.12
C THR A 35 13.56 -11.10 1.25
N ASN A 36 14.48 -11.93 0.74
CA ASN A 36 15.90 -11.62 0.79
C ASN A 36 16.21 -10.35 0.00
N PHE A 37 15.58 -10.20 -1.15
CA PHE A 37 15.78 -9.01 -1.98
C PHE A 37 15.28 -7.76 -1.23
N MET A 38 14.11 -7.87 -0.62
CA MET A 38 13.56 -6.74 0.14
C MET A 38 14.44 -6.41 1.35
N ASP A 39 15.04 -7.43 1.98
CA ASP A 39 15.93 -7.18 3.10
C ASP A 39 17.15 -6.37 2.68
N VAL A 40 17.68 -6.65 1.48
CA VAL A 40 18.80 -5.87 0.95
C VAL A 40 18.37 -4.42 0.77
N LEU A 41 17.19 -4.19 0.20
CA LEU A 41 16.70 -2.83 -0.01
C LEU A 41 16.45 -2.11 1.31
N LYS A 42 15.94 -2.84 2.30
CA LYS A 42 15.73 -2.25 3.63
C LYS A 42 17.05 -1.84 4.25
N GLY A 43 18.08 -2.64 4.04
CA GLY A 43 19.41 -2.30 4.52
C GLY A 43 19.94 -1.02 3.89
N GLU A 44 19.45 -0.68 2.69
CA GLU A 44 19.82 0.55 2.02
C GLU A 44 18.88 1.70 2.36
N GLY A 45 17.93 1.48 3.24
CA GLY A 45 17.05 2.55 3.72
C GLY A 45 15.63 2.53 3.19
N LEU A 46 15.27 1.55 2.36
CA LEU A 46 13.92 1.49 1.83
C LEU A 46 12.97 0.97 2.89
N ASN A 47 11.86 1.66 3.09
CA ASN A 47 10.83 1.24 4.03
C ASN A 47 9.46 1.40 3.41
N THR A 48 8.52 0.54 3.81
CA THR A 48 7.15 0.70 3.37
C THR A 48 6.49 1.78 4.21
N ILE A 49 5.49 2.42 3.63
CA ILE A 49 4.72 3.44 4.34
C ILE A 49 3.56 2.73 5.02
N GLU A 50 3.42 2.97 6.31
CA GLU A 50 2.32 2.40 7.06
C GLU A 50 1.00 2.98 6.56
N ALA A 51 0.02 2.13 6.34
CA ALA A 51 -1.27 2.56 5.82
C ALA A 51 -2.38 1.82 6.54
N LYS A 52 -2.72 2.30 7.72
CA LYS A 52 -3.83 1.77 8.49
C LYS A 52 -4.40 2.89 9.34
N GLY A 53 -5.64 2.73 9.77
CA GLY A 53 -6.31 3.76 10.53
C GLY A 53 -6.82 4.84 9.59
N GLN A 54 -6.54 6.08 9.90
CA GLN A 54 -7.03 7.20 9.12
C GLN A 54 -6.10 7.56 7.98
N PHE A 55 -6.69 8.00 6.88
CA PHE A 55 -5.96 8.48 5.71
C PHE A 55 -5.12 9.71 6.10
N ASP A 56 -3.89 9.75 5.61
CA ASP A 56 -2.98 10.86 5.81
C ASP A 56 -2.55 11.35 4.43
N PRO A 57 -2.93 12.57 4.03
CA PRO A 57 -2.64 13.03 2.67
C PRO A 57 -1.16 13.13 2.32
N TYR A 58 -0.28 13.15 3.33
CA TYR A 58 1.15 13.21 3.05
C TYR A 58 1.73 11.84 2.72
N LYS A 59 1.08 10.78 3.17
CA LYS A 59 1.60 9.42 3.02
C LYS A 59 0.76 8.55 2.09
N HIS A 60 -0.50 8.91 1.90
CA HIS A 60 -1.44 8.05 1.21
C HIS A 60 -2.14 8.78 0.08
N GLU A 61 -2.56 8.00 -0.91
CA GLU A 61 -3.30 8.52 -2.05
C GLU A 61 -4.60 7.74 -2.13
N ILE A 62 -5.73 8.43 -2.14
CA ILE A 62 -7.02 7.75 -2.23
C ILE A 62 -7.31 7.42 -3.69
N VAL A 63 -7.50 6.13 -3.96
CA VAL A 63 -7.85 5.70 -5.32
C VAL A 63 -9.31 5.29 -5.43
N MET A 64 -9.97 5.08 -4.30
CA MET A 64 -11.39 4.70 -4.31
C MET A 64 -11.99 4.95 -2.95
N VAL A 65 -13.27 5.29 -2.94
CA VAL A 65 -14.02 5.49 -1.71
C VAL A 65 -15.16 4.49 -1.71
N LYS A 66 -15.36 3.82 -0.60
CA LYS A 66 -16.45 2.85 -0.47
C LYS A 66 -17.25 3.09 0.79
N ASP A 67 -18.52 2.70 0.74
CA ASP A 67 -19.34 2.72 1.96
C ASP A 67 -18.86 1.55 2.80
N GLY A 68 -18.23 1.83 3.90
CA GLY A 68 -17.65 0.79 4.73
C GLY A 68 -18.22 0.70 6.12
N GLY A 69 -19.14 1.58 6.47
CA GLY A 69 -19.65 1.58 7.82
C GLY A 69 -18.67 2.12 8.84
N GLU A 70 -17.49 2.47 8.40
CA GLU A 70 -16.48 3.02 9.28
C GLU A 70 -16.49 4.52 9.23
N LYS A 71 -15.72 5.12 10.13
CA LYS A 71 -15.56 6.56 10.14
C LYS A 71 -14.99 7.01 8.80
N ASP A 72 -15.43 8.17 8.35
CA ASP A 72 -14.92 8.75 7.10
C ASP A 72 -13.41 8.76 7.06
N GLY A 73 -12.85 8.36 5.94
CA GLY A 73 -11.41 8.40 5.76
C GLY A 73 -10.64 7.25 6.36
N THR A 74 -11.34 6.24 6.87
CA THR A 74 -10.66 5.07 7.41
C THR A 74 -10.14 4.22 6.25
N ILE A 75 -8.89 3.82 6.33
CA ILE A 75 -8.28 2.98 5.29
C ILE A 75 -8.86 1.59 5.38
N LEU A 76 -9.49 1.15 4.30
CA LEU A 76 -10.09 -0.18 4.22
C LEU A 76 -9.15 -1.18 3.57
N GLU A 77 -8.33 -0.71 2.64
CA GLU A 77 -7.48 -1.61 1.88
C GLU A 77 -6.33 -0.84 1.27
N VAL A 78 -5.15 -1.46 1.21
CA VAL A 78 -4.00 -0.90 0.50
C VAL A 78 -3.95 -1.59 -0.86
N VAL A 79 -4.15 -0.81 -1.91
CA VAL A 79 -4.15 -1.34 -3.27
C VAL A 79 -2.74 -1.45 -3.80
N ARG A 80 -1.88 -0.53 -3.41
CA ARG A 80 -0.50 -0.49 -3.86
C ARG A 80 0.35 0.09 -2.74
N LYS A 81 1.40 -0.62 -2.38
CA LYS A 81 2.24 -0.19 -1.26
C LYS A 81 2.96 1.11 -1.55
N GLY A 82 3.07 1.95 -0.54
CA GLY A 82 3.89 3.14 -0.62
C GLY A 82 5.27 2.85 -0.05
N TYR A 83 6.24 3.62 -0.50
CA TYR A 83 7.63 3.43 -0.07
C TYR A 83 8.30 4.75 0.20
N ARG A 84 9.20 4.74 1.16
CA ARG A 84 10.00 5.91 1.50
C ARG A 84 11.44 5.49 1.74
N MET A 85 12.35 6.43 1.61
CA MET A 85 13.73 6.26 2.01
C MET A 85 14.03 7.39 2.96
N GLY A 86 14.23 7.05 4.24
CA GLY A 86 14.35 8.08 5.26
C GLY A 86 13.07 8.90 5.29
N GLU A 87 13.21 10.20 5.17
CA GLU A 87 12.07 11.11 5.18
C GLU A 87 11.49 11.34 3.79
N ILE A 88 12.13 10.81 2.76
CA ILE A 88 11.69 11.06 1.39
C ILE A 88 10.70 10.00 0.94
N ILE A 89 9.50 10.44 0.57
CA ILE A 89 8.48 9.52 0.07
C ILE A 89 8.73 9.31 -1.41
N LEU A 90 9.00 8.05 -1.78
CA LEU A 90 9.23 7.70 -3.18
C LEU A 90 7.93 7.58 -3.94
N ARG A 91 6.92 7.05 -3.28
CA ARG A 91 5.55 7.06 -3.79
C ARG A 91 4.61 6.80 -2.63
N PRO A 92 3.43 7.42 -2.62
CA PRO A 92 2.47 7.21 -1.52
C PRO A 92 1.81 5.84 -1.65
N ALA A 93 1.23 5.36 -0.54
CA ALA A 93 0.44 4.14 -0.58
C ALA A 93 -0.91 4.47 -1.21
N SER A 94 -1.34 3.66 -2.17
CA SER A 94 -2.64 3.85 -2.80
C SER A 94 -3.67 3.08 -2.00
N VAL A 95 -4.67 3.76 -1.51
CA VAL A 95 -5.61 3.17 -0.55
C VAL A 95 -7.06 3.37 -0.95
N ILE A 96 -7.90 2.48 -0.45
CA ILE A 96 -9.34 2.61 -0.55
C ILE A 96 -9.79 3.02 0.84
N VAL A 97 -10.59 4.07 0.92
CA VAL A 97 -11.05 4.57 2.21
C VAL A 97 -12.56 4.49 2.30
N SER A 98 -13.05 4.54 3.54
CA SER A 98 -14.47 4.48 3.79
C SER A 98 -15.10 5.85 3.65
N LYS A 99 -16.38 5.84 3.28
CA LYS A 99 -17.18 7.03 3.26
C LYS A 99 -18.40 6.73 4.14
N ARG A 100 -18.64 7.59 5.12
CA ARG A 100 -19.74 7.38 5.99
C ARG A 100 -21.03 7.65 5.29
N GLN A 101 -21.97 6.76 5.52
CA GLN A 101 -23.26 6.87 4.91
C GLN A 101 -23.94 8.16 5.20
N GLU A 102 -23.98 8.57 6.44
CA GLU A 102 -24.62 9.72 6.77
C GLU A 102 -23.90 10.94 6.47
N GLY A 103 -22.63 10.82 6.19
CA GLY A 103 -21.86 11.93 5.72
C GLY A 103 -22.48 12.49 4.50
N LYS A 104 -23.20 11.69 3.79
CA LYS A 104 -23.85 12.21 2.67
C LYS A 104 -25.08 12.89 3.07
N ASN A 105 -25.47 12.75 4.15
CA ASN A 105 -26.66 13.33 4.49
C ASN A 105 -26.66 14.65 4.99
N GLU A 106 -26.06 14.05 4.85
CA GLU A 106 -26.24 14.69 5.07
C GLU A 106 -26.47 15.58 5.11
N ALA A 107 -26.61 15.62 4.97
CA ALA A 107 -26.71 16.10 4.99
C ALA A 107 -27.02 16.83 5.39
N ASN A 108 -27.13 16.50 5.59
CA ASN A 108 -27.38 16.89 6.05
C ASN A 108 -27.58 17.68 6.35
N GLY A 109 -27.48 17.50 6.09
CA GLY A 109 -27.65 18.01 6.32
C GLY A 109 -27.86 18.68 6.47
N LYS A 110 -28.10 18.91 6.43
CA LYS A 110 -28.15 19.25 6.55
C LYS A 110 -28.15 19.59 6.74
#